data_a1b244c670cccf2f7f85bb403e123fe6
#
_entry.id   a1b244c670cccf2f7f85bb403e123fe6
#
_cell.length_a   1.000
_cell.length_b   1.000
_cell.length_c   1.000
_cell.angle_alpha   90.00
_cell.angle_beta   90.00
_cell.angle_gamma   90.00
#
_symmetry.space_group_name_H-M   'P 1'
#
loop_
_entity.id
_entity.type
_entity.pdbx_description
1 polymer ?
#
loop_
_entity_poly.entity_id
_entity_poly.type
_entity_poly.pdbx_seq_one_letter_code
_entity_poly.pdbx_strand_id
1 'polypeptide(L)'
;MANPKVAVVVPADRSGASYREIEAAGCDVELADASWSNGFNATNEAYLSLCADADAVIGTRLEGLPITRERLSPLKNLRIYCRYNIGYDDIDLEAASDLGVIVTNSPVESNWGSVAENTFALMLSMLKRIPERDRHVREGGWREDEPAARYIGRRLDGYEGLTVGLVGLGRVGSRMADLLQPWRVKLLAHDPYVDQSKFVHHNAIPVDM
;
A
#
# COMPACT_ATOMS: atom_id res chain seq x y z
N MET A 1 25.05 5.41 -29.94
CA MET A 1 24.04 6.15 -29.19
C MET A 1 24.43 6.08 -27.73
N ALA A 2 24.25 7.14 -26.95
CA ALA A 2 24.49 7.06 -25.50
C ALA A 2 23.48 6.08 -24.86
N ASN A 3 23.86 5.41 -23.78
CA ASN A 3 22.96 4.55 -23.03
C ASN A 3 21.84 5.37 -22.39
N PRO A 4 20.61 4.84 -22.30
CA PRO A 4 19.56 5.48 -21.53
C PRO A 4 19.94 5.60 -20.04
N LYS A 5 19.69 6.76 -19.45
CA LYS A 5 19.97 7.03 -18.03
C LYS A 5 18.76 6.73 -17.15
N VAL A 6 18.99 5.99 -16.09
CA VAL A 6 17.98 5.62 -15.09
C VAL A 6 18.36 6.19 -13.73
N ALA A 7 17.57 7.14 -13.23
CA ALA A 7 17.73 7.68 -11.88
C ALA A 7 16.87 6.92 -10.88
N VAL A 8 17.46 6.42 -9.79
CA VAL A 8 16.75 5.73 -8.71
C VAL A 8 16.71 6.62 -7.48
N VAL A 9 15.56 7.23 -7.22
CA VAL A 9 15.42 8.27 -6.17
C VAL A 9 15.33 7.73 -4.75
N VAL A 10 14.88 6.50 -4.57
CA VAL A 10 14.94 5.79 -3.27
C VAL A 10 15.33 4.33 -3.55
N PRO A 11 16.60 3.98 -3.50
CA PRO A 11 17.05 2.61 -3.73
C PRO A 11 16.48 1.66 -2.67
N ALA A 12 15.68 0.67 -3.10
CA ALA A 12 15.02 -0.30 -2.22
C ALA A 12 15.72 -1.66 -2.23
N ASP A 13 16.37 -2.03 -3.34
CA ASP A 13 17.10 -3.28 -3.47
C ASP A 13 18.48 -3.19 -2.82
N ARG A 14 18.58 -3.70 -1.59
CA ARG A 14 19.84 -3.74 -0.83
C ARG A 14 20.91 -4.65 -1.45
N SER A 15 20.51 -5.62 -2.27
CA SER A 15 21.44 -6.51 -2.96
C SER A 15 22.04 -5.87 -4.20
N GLY A 16 21.36 -4.87 -4.76
CA GLY A 16 21.69 -4.23 -6.02
C GLY A 16 21.47 -5.13 -7.24
N ALA A 17 20.83 -6.30 -7.09
CA ALA A 17 20.67 -7.25 -8.19
C ALA A 17 19.79 -6.66 -9.31
N SER A 18 18.69 -6.01 -8.96
CA SER A 18 17.80 -5.38 -9.93
C SER A 18 18.49 -4.23 -10.70
N TYR A 19 19.37 -3.48 -10.06
CA TYR A 19 20.11 -2.40 -10.73
C TYR A 19 21.11 -2.95 -11.72
N ARG A 20 21.83 -4.04 -11.36
CA ARG A 20 22.73 -4.73 -12.29
C ARG A 20 22.01 -5.34 -13.49
N GLU A 21 20.75 -5.79 -13.34
CA GLU A 21 19.94 -6.24 -14.47
C GLU A 21 19.62 -5.08 -15.42
N ILE A 22 19.32 -3.90 -14.91
CA ILE A 22 19.07 -2.70 -15.70
C ILE A 22 20.35 -2.28 -16.44
N GLU A 23 21.50 -2.31 -15.76
CA GLU A 23 22.82 -2.02 -16.36
C GLU A 23 23.17 -3.04 -17.45
N ALA A 24 22.90 -4.33 -17.20
CA ALA A 24 23.14 -5.39 -18.19
C ALA A 24 22.23 -5.27 -19.42
N ALA A 25 21.06 -4.60 -19.26
CA ALA A 25 20.19 -4.24 -20.39
C ALA A 25 20.69 -3.03 -21.20
N GLY A 26 21.84 -2.44 -20.82
CA GLY A 26 22.46 -1.33 -21.52
C GLY A 26 22.04 0.05 -21.07
N CYS A 27 21.59 0.18 -19.82
CA CYS A 27 21.26 1.47 -19.20
C CYS A 27 22.39 1.91 -18.25
N ASP A 28 22.55 3.22 -18.10
CA ASP A 28 23.39 3.83 -17.06
C ASP A 28 22.52 4.12 -15.84
N VAL A 29 22.81 3.49 -14.68
CA VAL A 29 22.01 3.62 -13.45
C VAL A 29 22.69 4.54 -12.47
N GLU A 30 21.98 5.56 -12.01
CA GLU A 30 22.40 6.48 -10.95
C GLU A 30 21.48 6.31 -9.73
N LEU A 31 22.10 5.98 -8.58
CA LEU A 31 21.36 5.77 -7.33
C LEU A 31 21.48 7.00 -6.43
N ALA A 32 20.36 7.46 -5.87
CA ALA A 32 20.39 8.45 -4.81
C ALA A 32 21.11 7.89 -3.56
N ASP A 33 21.77 8.75 -2.82
CA ASP A 33 22.28 8.42 -1.48
C ASP A 33 21.11 8.44 -0.47
N ALA A 34 20.28 7.43 -0.59
CA ALA A 34 19.08 7.26 0.21
C ALA A 34 18.74 5.78 0.36
N SER A 35 17.93 5.45 1.36
CA SER A 35 17.39 4.11 1.52
C SER A 35 15.94 4.18 2.03
N TRP A 36 15.22 3.06 1.94
CA TRP A 36 13.89 2.95 2.52
C TRP A 36 13.84 3.32 4.02
N SER A 37 14.91 3.03 4.76
CA SER A 37 14.98 3.26 6.21
C SER A 37 15.43 4.67 6.60
N ASN A 38 16.20 5.35 5.73
CA ASN A 38 16.77 6.67 6.05
C ASN A 38 16.02 7.82 5.37
N GLY A 39 15.02 7.51 4.55
CA GLY A 39 14.35 8.47 3.72
C GLY A 39 15.30 9.16 2.72
N PHE A 40 14.72 9.78 1.74
CA PHE A 40 15.45 10.70 0.86
C PHE A 40 15.23 12.09 1.42
N ASN A 41 16.23 12.70 2.08
CA ASN A 41 16.21 14.11 2.43
C ASN A 41 16.31 14.93 1.13
N ALA A 42 15.37 14.68 0.21
CA ALA A 42 15.34 15.32 -1.07
C ALA A 42 14.90 16.76 -0.90
N THR A 43 15.86 17.65 -1.03
CA THR A 43 15.53 18.98 -1.48
C THR A 43 15.08 18.89 -2.94
N ASN A 44 14.27 19.85 -3.38
CA ASN A 44 13.90 19.96 -4.80
C ASN A 44 15.14 20.00 -5.72
N GLU A 45 16.20 20.66 -5.27
CA GLU A 45 17.47 20.77 -6.00
C GLU A 45 18.18 19.43 -6.15
N ALA A 46 18.28 18.63 -5.07
CA ALA A 46 18.88 17.31 -5.12
C ALA A 46 18.09 16.35 -6.06
N TYR A 47 16.76 16.40 -6.00
CA TYR A 47 15.90 15.65 -6.90
C TYR A 47 16.12 16.06 -8.37
N LEU A 48 16.07 17.36 -8.67
CA LEU A 48 16.25 17.86 -10.03
C LEU A 48 17.67 17.58 -10.54
N SER A 49 18.69 17.67 -9.70
CA SER A 49 20.07 17.34 -10.06
C SER A 49 20.23 15.87 -10.45
N LEU A 50 19.69 14.95 -9.63
CA LEU A 50 19.75 13.50 -9.89
C LEU A 50 18.99 13.13 -11.17
N CYS A 51 17.86 13.75 -11.42
CA CYS A 51 16.97 13.41 -12.52
C CYS A 51 17.22 14.24 -13.81
N ALA A 52 18.15 15.19 -13.80
CA ALA A 52 18.30 16.20 -14.86
C ALA A 52 18.40 15.63 -16.28
N ASP A 53 19.19 14.57 -16.45
CA ASP A 53 19.47 13.92 -17.73
C ASP A 53 18.80 12.52 -17.84
N ALA A 54 17.94 12.16 -16.89
CA ALA A 54 17.35 10.83 -16.83
C ALA A 54 16.30 10.63 -17.94
N ASP A 55 16.38 9.49 -18.61
CA ASP A 55 15.34 8.98 -19.50
C ASP A 55 14.24 8.26 -18.72
N ALA A 56 14.61 7.68 -17.55
CA ALA A 56 13.70 7.00 -16.64
C ALA A 56 13.99 7.39 -15.18
N VAL A 57 12.94 7.51 -14.38
CA VAL A 57 13.03 7.64 -12.92
C VAL A 57 12.35 6.46 -12.27
N ILE A 58 13.02 5.83 -11.31
CA ILE A 58 12.49 4.73 -10.51
C ILE A 58 12.46 5.15 -9.04
N GLY A 59 11.32 4.93 -8.37
CA GLY A 59 11.24 5.27 -6.96
C GLY A 59 9.92 5.02 -6.28
N THR A 60 9.78 5.61 -5.11
CA THR A 60 8.55 5.63 -4.33
C THR A 60 8.13 7.07 -4.04
N ARG A 61 7.11 7.23 -3.19
CA ARG A 61 6.70 8.56 -2.71
C ARG A 61 7.85 9.20 -1.95
N LEU A 62 8.13 10.45 -2.28
CA LEU A 62 9.05 11.32 -1.57
C LEU A 62 8.23 12.21 -0.62
N GLU A 63 8.50 12.12 0.67
CA GLU A 63 7.77 12.91 1.67
C GLU A 63 8.06 14.41 1.46
N GLY A 64 6.99 15.22 1.42
CA GLY A 64 7.10 16.64 1.18
C GLY A 64 7.47 17.05 -0.27
N LEU A 65 7.64 16.07 -1.17
CA LEU A 65 8.07 16.35 -2.54
C LEU A 65 7.13 15.68 -3.58
N PRO A 66 5.90 16.17 -3.76
CA PRO A 66 4.99 15.66 -4.79
C PRO A 66 5.57 15.93 -6.18
N ILE A 67 5.35 15.01 -7.11
CA ILE A 67 5.84 15.09 -8.50
C ILE A 67 4.86 15.94 -9.32
N THR A 68 5.04 17.24 -9.23
CA THR A 68 4.22 18.25 -9.91
C THR A 68 4.74 18.57 -11.30
N ARG A 69 3.94 19.32 -12.08
CA ARG A 69 4.35 19.86 -13.39
C ARG A 69 5.67 20.63 -13.32
N GLU A 70 5.89 21.40 -12.24
CA GLU A 70 7.13 22.17 -12.05
C GLU A 70 8.37 21.27 -11.93
N ARG A 71 8.20 20.07 -11.38
CA ARG A 71 9.28 19.07 -11.24
C ARG A 71 9.46 18.19 -12.47
N LEU A 72 8.40 17.96 -13.23
CA LEU A 72 8.47 17.19 -14.47
C LEU A 72 8.99 18.02 -15.64
N SER A 73 8.57 19.29 -15.75
CA SER A 73 8.90 20.13 -16.90
C SER A 73 10.40 20.37 -17.17
N PRO A 74 11.29 20.43 -16.15
CA PRO A 74 12.73 20.55 -16.38
C PRO A 74 13.37 19.28 -16.94
N LEU A 75 12.77 18.10 -16.72
CA LEU A 75 13.34 16.80 -17.07
C LEU A 75 13.07 16.46 -18.55
N LYS A 76 13.83 17.10 -19.45
CA LYS A 76 13.56 17.09 -20.90
C LYS A 76 13.70 15.73 -21.58
N ASN A 77 14.51 14.84 -21.00
CA ASN A 77 14.75 13.50 -21.55
C ASN A 77 13.79 12.47 -20.94
N LEU A 78 13.08 12.80 -19.85
CA LEU A 78 12.26 11.86 -19.11
C LEU A 78 11.11 11.33 -19.97
N ARG A 79 11.04 10.00 -20.08
CA ARG A 79 10.04 9.26 -20.86
C ARG A 79 9.17 8.37 -19.99
N ILE A 80 9.69 7.91 -18.83
CA ILE A 80 8.97 7.01 -17.94
C ILE A 80 9.30 7.32 -16.48
N TYR A 81 8.25 7.36 -15.66
CA TYR A 81 8.33 7.45 -14.19
C TYR A 81 7.76 6.19 -13.56
N CYS A 82 8.63 5.34 -13.02
CA CYS A 82 8.27 4.02 -12.49
C CYS A 82 8.14 4.07 -10.97
N ARG A 83 6.95 3.74 -10.46
CA ARG A 83 6.74 3.50 -9.03
C ARG A 83 6.88 2.01 -8.74
N TYR A 84 7.77 1.63 -7.81
CA TYR A 84 7.85 0.25 -7.32
C TYR A 84 6.86 -0.05 -6.18
N ASN A 85 6.00 0.92 -5.83
CA ASN A 85 4.88 0.79 -4.91
C ASN A 85 3.53 0.98 -5.63
N ILE A 86 2.41 0.86 -4.90
CA ILE A 86 1.07 0.98 -5.49
C ILE A 86 0.64 2.43 -5.66
N GLY A 87 0.90 3.29 -4.65
CA GLY A 87 0.42 4.65 -4.61
C GLY A 87 1.12 5.56 -5.62
N TYR A 88 0.35 6.40 -6.28
CA TYR A 88 0.80 7.42 -7.23
C TYR A 88 0.04 8.75 -7.09
N ASP A 89 -0.68 8.91 -5.97
CA ASP A 89 -1.53 10.08 -5.71
C ASP A 89 -0.75 11.40 -5.61
N ASP A 90 0.56 11.32 -5.42
CA ASP A 90 1.49 12.46 -5.36
C ASP A 90 2.10 12.82 -6.73
N ILE A 91 1.66 12.16 -7.82
CA ILE A 91 2.12 12.44 -9.18
C ILE A 91 1.02 13.17 -9.94
N ASP A 92 1.37 14.30 -10.55
CA ASP A 92 0.52 15.03 -11.49
C ASP A 92 0.44 14.27 -12.82
N LEU A 93 -0.56 13.38 -12.94
CA LEU A 93 -0.73 12.53 -14.12
C LEU A 93 -1.11 13.32 -15.36
N GLU A 94 -1.82 14.43 -15.22
CA GLU A 94 -2.16 15.31 -16.33
C GLU A 94 -0.89 15.97 -16.88
N ALA A 95 -0.06 16.50 -16.00
CA ALA A 95 1.23 17.06 -16.40
C ALA A 95 2.15 16.00 -17.04
N ALA A 96 2.20 14.79 -16.48
CA ALA A 96 2.99 13.70 -17.06
C ALA A 96 2.51 13.37 -18.48
N SER A 97 1.19 13.25 -18.66
CA SER A 97 0.58 13.00 -19.99
C SER A 97 0.91 14.09 -20.99
N ASP A 98 0.75 15.37 -20.63
CA ASP A 98 1.06 16.52 -21.47
C ASP A 98 2.53 16.58 -21.89
N LEU A 99 3.42 16.13 -21.00
CA LEU A 99 4.86 16.10 -21.23
C LEU A 99 5.33 14.81 -21.94
N GLY A 100 4.41 13.88 -22.22
CA GLY A 100 4.73 12.59 -22.87
C GLY A 100 5.46 11.61 -21.97
N VAL A 101 5.31 11.76 -20.63
CA VAL A 101 5.92 10.87 -19.63
C VAL A 101 4.93 9.78 -19.22
N ILE A 102 5.33 8.52 -19.42
CA ILE A 102 4.56 7.37 -18.98
C ILE A 102 4.76 7.19 -17.46
N VAL A 103 3.66 7.06 -16.72
CA VAL A 103 3.71 6.73 -15.29
C VAL A 103 3.27 5.28 -15.08
N THR A 104 4.09 4.51 -14.38
CA THR A 104 3.76 3.12 -14.01
C THR A 104 3.81 2.92 -12.50
N ASN A 105 3.08 1.92 -12.02
CA ASN A 105 3.12 1.49 -10.61
C ASN A 105 3.19 -0.03 -10.52
N SER A 106 3.46 -0.56 -9.31
CA SER A 106 3.65 -1.99 -9.07
C SER A 106 2.60 -2.53 -8.11
N PRO A 107 1.38 -2.82 -8.58
CA PRO A 107 0.32 -3.37 -7.76
C PRO A 107 0.51 -4.88 -7.56
N VAL A 108 1.21 -5.27 -6.49
CA VAL A 108 1.48 -6.68 -6.14
C VAL A 108 0.58 -7.15 -4.99
N GLU A 109 0.13 -8.42 -5.05
CA GLU A 109 -0.81 -8.97 -4.08
C GLU A 109 -0.27 -8.93 -2.64
N SER A 110 1.01 -9.18 -2.44
CA SER A 110 1.64 -9.11 -1.13
C SER A 110 1.47 -7.76 -0.42
N ASN A 111 1.28 -6.69 -1.17
CA ASN A 111 1.07 -5.36 -0.60
C ASN A 111 -0.34 -5.23 0.02
N TRP A 112 -1.40 -5.37 -0.81
CA TRP A 112 -2.78 -5.22 -0.26
C TRP A 112 -3.18 -6.39 0.64
N GLY A 113 -2.63 -7.59 0.40
CA GLY A 113 -2.81 -8.74 1.26
C GLY A 113 -2.28 -8.48 2.67
N SER A 114 -1.04 -8.00 2.78
CA SER A 114 -0.45 -7.63 4.09
C SER A 114 -1.23 -6.55 4.81
N VAL A 115 -1.77 -5.55 4.09
CA VAL A 115 -2.63 -4.51 4.68
C VAL A 115 -3.91 -5.13 5.25
N ALA A 116 -4.55 -6.04 4.52
CA ALA A 116 -5.75 -6.72 4.99
C ALA A 116 -5.47 -7.62 6.20
N GLU A 117 -4.37 -8.38 6.19
CA GLU A 117 -3.94 -9.21 7.30
C GLU A 117 -3.65 -8.39 8.56
N ASN A 118 -2.95 -7.27 8.42
CA ASN A 118 -2.72 -6.35 9.54
C ASN A 118 -4.02 -5.74 10.06
N THR A 119 -4.94 -5.36 9.18
CA THR A 119 -6.28 -4.86 9.56
C THR A 119 -7.05 -5.92 10.36
N PHE A 120 -7.01 -7.16 9.90
CA PHE A 120 -7.64 -8.29 10.58
C PHE A 120 -7.01 -8.54 11.96
N ALA A 121 -5.68 -8.51 12.06
CA ALA A 121 -4.96 -8.67 13.32
C ALA A 121 -5.30 -7.56 14.33
N LEU A 122 -5.36 -6.30 13.88
CA LEU A 122 -5.77 -5.17 14.72
C LEU A 122 -7.22 -5.31 15.20
N MET A 123 -8.15 -5.68 14.30
CA MET A 123 -9.53 -5.95 14.66
C MET A 123 -9.63 -7.04 15.73
N LEU A 124 -8.91 -8.15 15.56
CA LEU A 124 -8.88 -9.22 16.57
C LEU A 124 -8.27 -8.75 17.89
N SER A 125 -7.18 -8.00 17.84
CA SER A 125 -6.53 -7.45 19.03
C SER A 125 -7.48 -6.59 19.86
N MET A 126 -8.25 -5.73 19.19
CA MET A 126 -9.26 -4.88 19.85
C MET A 126 -10.41 -5.71 20.42
N LEU A 127 -11.03 -6.60 19.61
CA LEU A 127 -12.18 -7.39 20.04
C LEU A 127 -11.84 -8.40 21.14
N LYS A 128 -10.61 -8.88 21.17
CA LYS A 128 -10.09 -9.79 22.21
C LYS A 128 -9.43 -9.04 23.37
N ARG A 129 -9.32 -7.71 23.27
CA ARG A 129 -8.69 -6.85 24.28
C ARG A 129 -7.29 -7.34 24.66
N ILE A 130 -6.51 -7.73 23.65
CA ILE A 130 -5.21 -8.40 23.89
C ILE A 130 -4.26 -7.53 24.72
N PRO A 131 -4.07 -6.21 24.43
CA PRO A 131 -3.16 -5.37 25.19
C PRO A 131 -3.58 -5.21 26.66
N GLU A 132 -4.88 -5.05 26.92
CA GLU A 132 -5.39 -4.92 28.28
C GLU A 132 -5.23 -6.22 29.07
N ARG A 133 -5.53 -7.35 28.44
CA ARG A 133 -5.41 -8.66 29.07
C ARG A 133 -3.97 -9.05 29.33
N ASP A 134 -3.05 -8.73 28.42
CA ASP A 134 -1.61 -8.94 28.64
C ASP A 134 -1.12 -8.12 29.83
N ARG A 135 -1.50 -6.84 29.90
CA ARG A 135 -1.16 -5.97 31.05
C ARG A 135 -1.74 -6.49 32.34
N HIS A 136 -3.02 -6.85 32.36
CA HIS A 136 -3.71 -7.39 33.52
C HIS A 136 -2.99 -8.61 34.10
N VAL A 137 -2.59 -9.55 33.26
CA VAL A 137 -1.85 -10.75 33.68
C VAL A 137 -0.46 -10.41 34.19
N ARG A 138 0.25 -9.48 33.55
CA ARG A 138 1.58 -9.03 33.98
C ARG A 138 1.55 -8.31 35.33
N GLU A 139 0.44 -7.65 35.68
CA GLU A 139 0.20 -6.98 36.94
C GLU A 139 -0.31 -7.94 38.05
N GLY A 140 -0.39 -9.24 37.74
CA GLY A 140 -0.78 -10.29 38.69
C GLY A 140 -2.28 -10.59 38.74
N GLY A 141 -3.08 -10.02 37.85
CA GLY A 141 -4.51 -10.29 37.73
C GLY A 141 -4.78 -11.69 37.13
N TRP A 142 -5.90 -12.30 37.51
CA TRP A 142 -6.29 -13.64 37.08
C TRP A 142 -7.80 -13.84 37.18
N ARG A 143 -8.44 -14.40 36.13
CA ARG A 143 -9.86 -14.84 36.15
C ARG A 143 -10.88 -13.82 36.67
N GLU A 144 -10.68 -12.55 36.37
CA GLU A 144 -11.63 -11.49 36.66
C GLU A 144 -12.62 -11.32 35.49
N ASP A 145 -13.81 -10.80 35.79
CA ASP A 145 -14.86 -10.60 34.77
C ASP A 145 -14.45 -9.60 33.69
N GLU A 146 -13.64 -8.62 34.05
CA GLU A 146 -13.06 -7.65 33.13
C GLU A 146 -11.53 -7.78 33.10
N PRO A 147 -10.92 -7.61 31.92
CA PRO A 147 -11.47 -7.26 30.62
C PRO A 147 -12.06 -8.47 29.85
N ALA A 148 -13.36 -8.44 29.58
CA ALA A 148 -14.04 -9.50 28.82
C ALA A 148 -13.81 -9.36 27.30
N ALA A 149 -13.52 -10.46 26.64
CA ALA A 149 -13.35 -10.53 25.19
C ALA A 149 -14.66 -10.92 24.49
N ARG A 150 -14.88 -10.38 23.29
CA ARG A 150 -16.05 -10.74 22.47
C ARG A 150 -15.75 -11.95 21.57
N TYR A 151 -16.70 -12.88 21.49
CA TYR A 151 -16.71 -13.90 20.45
C TYR A 151 -17.21 -13.28 19.15
N ILE A 152 -16.57 -13.59 18.02
CA ILE A 152 -16.76 -12.84 16.78
C ILE A 152 -17.81 -13.49 15.91
N GLY A 153 -17.67 -14.76 15.65
CA GLY A 153 -18.45 -15.47 14.67
C GLY A 153 -19.80 -15.97 15.18
N ARG A 154 -20.62 -16.43 14.24
CA ARG A 154 -21.89 -17.11 14.54
C ARG A 154 -21.63 -18.44 15.22
N ARG A 155 -22.44 -18.78 16.23
CA ARG A 155 -22.38 -20.03 16.96
C ARG A 155 -23.58 -20.92 16.64
N LEU A 156 -23.41 -22.21 16.84
CA LEU A 156 -24.49 -23.18 16.61
C LEU A 156 -25.61 -23.13 17.67
N ASP A 157 -25.33 -22.52 18.83
CA ASP A 157 -26.26 -22.35 19.94
C ASP A 157 -27.18 -21.11 19.81
N GLY A 158 -27.22 -20.49 18.62
CA GLY A 158 -28.08 -19.34 18.32
C GLY A 158 -27.43 -17.97 18.48
N TYR A 159 -26.16 -17.90 18.92
CA TYR A 159 -25.44 -16.62 18.91
C TYR A 159 -25.14 -16.19 17.47
N GLU A 160 -25.68 -15.05 17.05
CA GLU A 160 -25.58 -14.54 15.66
C GLU A 160 -24.20 -14.02 15.28
N GLY A 161 -23.32 -13.77 16.26
CA GLY A 161 -22.02 -13.18 16.03
C GLY A 161 -22.05 -11.67 15.84
N LEU A 162 -20.92 -11.12 15.41
CA LEU A 162 -20.78 -9.71 15.11
C LEU A 162 -21.15 -9.44 13.66
N THR A 163 -21.67 -8.25 13.41
CA THR A 163 -21.76 -7.69 12.07
C THR A 163 -20.50 -6.86 11.81
N VAL A 164 -19.85 -7.12 10.68
CA VAL A 164 -18.68 -6.38 10.23
C VAL A 164 -19.07 -5.58 8.99
N GLY A 165 -18.78 -4.27 9.00
CA GLY A 165 -18.99 -3.39 7.86
C GLY A 165 -17.66 -3.08 7.17
N LEU A 166 -17.64 -3.21 5.84
CA LEU A 166 -16.53 -2.78 5.00
C LEU A 166 -16.92 -1.56 4.19
N VAL A 167 -16.14 -0.50 4.29
CA VAL A 167 -16.24 0.66 3.40
C VAL A 167 -15.16 0.52 2.33
N GLY A 168 -15.60 0.16 1.14
CA GLY A 168 -14.75 -0.24 0.03
C GLY A 168 -14.59 -1.77 -0.09
N LEU A 169 -14.92 -2.29 -1.29
CA LEU A 169 -14.74 -3.71 -1.64
C LEU A 169 -13.72 -3.84 -2.80
N GLY A 170 -12.68 -2.98 -2.79
CA GLY A 170 -11.52 -3.03 -3.67
C GLY A 170 -10.59 -4.20 -3.32
N ARG A 171 -9.30 -4.07 -3.62
CA ARG A 171 -8.29 -5.14 -3.37
C ARG A 171 -8.17 -5.49 -1.89
N VAL A 172 -7.98 -4.49 -1.02
CA VAL A 172 -7.87 -4.67 0.44
C VAL A 172 -9.18 -5.18 1.04
N GLY A 173 -10.31 -4.52 0.72
CA GLY A 173 -11.62 -4.90 1.25
C GLY A 173 -12.04 -6.31 0.83
N SER A 174 -11.76 -6.72 -0.41
CA SER A 174 -12.00 -8.09 -0.88
C SER A 174 -11.18 -9.11 -0.09
N ARG A 175 -9.88 -8.85 0.10
CA ARG A 175 -9.04 -9.75 0.89
C ARG A 175 -9.48 -9.79 2.35
N MET A 176 -9.92 -8.67 2.92
CA MET A 176 -10.49 -8.65 4.27
C MET A 176 -11.78 -9.47 4.35
N ALA A 177 -12.65 -9.37 3.33
CA ALA A 177 -13.86 -10.18 3.24
C ALA A 177 -13.53 -11.69 3.22
N ASP A 178 -12.53 -12.11 2.45
CA ASP A 178 -12.09 -13.51 2.39
C ASP A 178 -11.54 -14.00 3.74
N LEU A 179 -10.76 -13.19 4.44
CA LEU A 179 -10.25 -13.51 5.78
C LEU A 179 -11.38 -13.64 6.81
N LEU A 180 -12.49 -12.94 6.64
CA LEU A 180 -13.65 -12.99 7.54
C LEU A 180 -14.58 -14.18 7.30
N GLN A 181 -14.56 -14.79 6.11
CA GLN A 181 -15.46 -15.88 5.76
C GLN A 181 -15.45 -17.07 6.75
N PRO A 182 -14.28 -17.62 7.14
CA PRO A 182 -14.22 -18.74 8.09
C PRO A 182 -14.81 -18.41 9.47
N TRP A 183 -14.87 -17.12 9.81
CA TRP A 183 -15.41 -16.66 11.09
C TRP A 183 -16.93 -16.56 11.12
N ARG A 184 -17.59 -16.73 9.97
CA ARG A 184 -19.06 -16.74 9.83
C ARG A 184 -19.72 -15.49 10.42
N VAL A 185 -19.09 -14.33 10.24
CA VAL A 185 -19.68 -13.04 10.61
C VAL A 185 -20.73 -12.63 9.59
N LYS A 186 -21.67 -11.78 10.01
CA LYS A 186 -22.52 -11.07 9.06
C LYS A 186 -21.69 -9.94 8.44
N LEU A 187 -21.46 -10.01 7.13
CA LEU A 187 -20.63 -9.04 6.41
C LEU A 187 -21.52 -8.07 5.62
N LEU A 188 -21.39 -6.78 5.93
CA LEU A 188 -21.98 -5.68 5.17
C LEU A 188 -20.84 -4.99 4.39
N ALA A 189 -21.13 -4.53 3.19
CA ALA A 189 -20.15 -3.75 2.44
C ALA A 189 -20.82 -2.61 1.66
N HIS A 190 -20.12 -1.48 1.60
CA HIS A 190 -20.45 -0.35 0.74
C HIS A 190 -19.32 -0.11 -0.23
N ASP A 191 -19.62 -0.15 -1.52
CA ASP A 191 -18.70 0.26 -2.58
C ASP A 191 -19.51 0.65 -3.83
N PRO A 192 -19.56 1.94 -4.21
CA PRO A 192 -20.35 2.39 -5.34
C PRO A 192 -19.72 2.12 -6.71
N TYR A 193 -18.50 1.60 -6.75
CA TYR A 193 -17.73 1.43 -7.98
C TYR A 193 -17.57 0.00 -8.44
N VAL A 194 -17.90 -0.97 -7.59
CA VAL A 194 -17.75 -2.38 -7.92
C VAL A 194 -19.07 -3.00 -8.38
N ASP A 195 -18.98 -4.01 -9.23
CA ASP A 195 -20.13 -4.76 -9.71
C ASP A 195 -20.81 -5.58 -8.61
N GLN A 196 -22.12 -5.80 -8.71
CA GLN A 196 -22.92 -6.59 -7.77
C GLN A 196 -22.36 -8.02 -7.60
N SER A 197 -21.80 -8.61 -8.64
CA SER A 197 -21.19 -9.93 -8.59
C SER A 197 -20.05 -10.04 -7.56
N LYS A 198 -19.38 -8.94 -7.28
CA LYS A 198 -18.30 -8.88 -6.31
C LYS A 198 -18.80 -9.03 -4.87
N PHE A 199 -19.95 -8.43 -4.55
CA PHE A 199 -20.60 -8.63 -3.26
C PHE A 199 -21.02 -10.10 -3.07
N VAL A 200 -21.59 -10.70 -4.11
CA VAL A 200 -21.98 -12.11 -4.09
C VAL A 200 -20.76 -13.02 -3.90
N HIS A 201 -19.68 -12.76 -4.65
CA HIS A 201 -18.45 -13.55 -4.56
C HIS A 201 -17.86 -13.57 -3.14
N HIS A 202 -17.88 -12.42 -2.46
CA HIS A 202 -17.34 -12.28 -1.10
C HIS A 202 -18.39 -12.50 0.00
N ASN A 203 -19.59 -12.98 -0.35
CA ASN A 203 -20.70 -13.20 0.59
C ASN A 203 -20.99 -11.97 1.46
N ALA A 204 -20.89 -10.78 0.86
CA ALA A 204 -21.16 -9.50 1.50
C ALA A 204 -22.52 -8.96 1.10
N ILE A 205 -23.25 -8.40 2.06
CA ILE A 205 -24.55 -7.76 1.82
C ILE A 205 -24.27 -6.30 1.44
N PRO A 206 -24.68 -5.85 0.25
CA PRO A 206 -24.52 -4.45 -0.13
C PRO A 206 -25.39 -3.55 0.74
N VAL A 207 -24.83 -2.42 1.14
CA VAL A 207 -25.54 -1.38 1.91
C VAL A 207 -25.20 0.01 1.38
N ASP A 208 -26.12 0.93 1.53
CA ASP A 208 -25.90 2.35 1.28
C ASP A 208 -25.35 3.03 2.55
N MET A 209 -24.55 4.11 2.35
CA MET A 209 -24.01 4.96 3.41
C MET A 209 -24.67 6.34 3.38
#